data_3d93b191d9df12179ec03f3054be6dff
#
_entry.id   3d93b191d9df12179ec03f3054be6dff
#
_cell.length_a   1.000
_cell.length_b   1.000
_cell.length_c   1.000
_cell.angle_alpha   90.00
_cell.angle_beta   90.00
_cell.angle_gamma   90.00
#
_symmetry.space_group_name_H-M   'P 1'
#
loop_
_entity.id
_entity.type
_entity.pdbx_description
1 polymer ?
#
loop_
_entity_poly.entity_id
_entity_poly.type
_entity_poly.pdbx_seq_one_letter_code
_entity_poly.pdbx_strand_id
1 'polypeptide(L)'
;MSNTEQTLSIIKPDAVERNLDNEIKEMFTNKGFKIIKDKKIQIAKAEAEQFYKVHETKPFYNDLCAFLSSGPIVVMVLEKENAVLGNRELMGATKPEDAAEGTIRKKYGISIDKNSVHGSDSVENAKIEIDFFFKN
;
A
#
# COMPACT_ATOMS: atom_id res chain seq x y z
N MET A 1 3.83 27.20 6.55
CA MET A 1 3.71 25.96 7.34
C MET A 1 3.62 24.78 6.39
N SER A 2 4.33 23.74 6.67
CA SER A 2 4.27 22.55 5.83
C SER A 2 3.07 21.70 6.22
N ASN A 3 2.44 21.08 5.21
CA ASN A 3 1.40 20.08 5.40
C ASN A 3 1.99 18.68 5.35
N THR A 4 3.11 18.50 6.04
CA THR A 4 3.80 17.22 6.07
C THR A 4 2.91 16.18 6.71
N GLU A 5 2.68 15.10 5.97
CA GLU A 5 1.82 13.99 6.38
C GLU A 5 2.58 12.69 6.28
N GLN A 6 2.11 11.71 7.04
CA GLN A 6 2.58 10.34 6.90
C GLN A 6 1.43 9.48 6.40
N THR A 7 1.75 8.51 5.57
CA THR A 7 0.78 7.54 5.07
C THR A 7 1.39 6.15 5.12
N LEU A 8 0.54 5.14 5.21
CA LEU A 8 0.99 3.75 5.13
C LEU A 8 0.92 3.30 3.68
N SER A 9 1.98 2.63 3.24
CA SER A 9 2.00 1.95 1.95
C SER A 9 2.35 0.49 2.17
N ILE A 10 1.70 -0.38 1.41
CA ILE A 10 2.01 -1.81 1.41
C ILE A 10 2.35 -2.19 -0.02
N ILE A 11 3.51 -2.84 -0.19
CA ILE A 11 3.83 -3.51 -1.46
C ILE A 11 3.30 -4.93 -1.30
N LYS A 12 2.31 -5.28 -2.12
CA LYS A 12 1.54 -6.52 -1.97
C LYS A 12 2.31 -7.74 -2.46
N PRO A 13 1.85 -8.96 -2.10
CA PRO A 13 2.58 -10.18 -2.47
C PRO A 13 2.85 -10.36 -3.96
N ASP A 14 1.95 -9.91 -4.83
CA ASP A 14 2.15 -10.02 -6.28
C ASP A 14 3.39 -9.27 -6.77
N ALA A 15 3.68 -8.11 -6.18
CA ALA A 15 4.85 -7.32 -6.52
C ALA A 15 6.11 -7.84 -5.83
N VAL A 16 6.00 -8.22 -4.55
CA VAL A 16 7.14 -8.78 -3.81
C VAL A 16 7.61 -10.08 -4.45
N GLU A 17 6.67 -10.94 -4.86
CA GLU A 17 6.98 -12.21 -5.53
C GLU A 17 7.79 -11.99 -6.81
N ARG A 18 7.51 -10.89 -7.52
CA ARG A 18 8.24 -10.54 -8.76
C ARG A 18 9.50 -9.72 -8.50
N ASN A 19 9.88 -9.54 -7.23
CA ASN A 19 11.06 -8.77 -6.82
C ASN A 19 11.00 -7.30 -7.25
N LEU A 20 9.81 -6.72 -7.21
CA LEU A 20 9.58 -5.32 -7.62
C LEU A 20 9.65 -4.33 -6.46
N ASP A 21 9.85 -4.83 -5.23
CA ASP A 21 9.82 -3.97 -4.04
C ASP A 21 10.83 -2.82 -4.10
N ASN A 22 12.07 -3.08 -4.54
CA ASN A 22 13.08 -2.02 -4.65
C ASN A 22 12.72 -1.00 -5.73
N GLU A 23 12.20 -1.47 -6.87
CA GLU A 23 11.80 -0.57 -7.97
C GLU A 23 10.64 0.32 -7.55
N ILE A 24 9.67 -0.24 -6.81
CA ILE A 24 8.54 0.53 -6.31
C ILE A 24 8.99 1.55 -5.27
N LYS A 25 9.88 1.16 -4.35
CA LYS A 25 10.47 2.10 -3.39
C LYS A 25 11.15 3.27 -4.10
N GLU A 26 11.88 2.98 -5.18
CA GLU A 26 12.55 4.00 -5.97
C GLU A 26 11.56 4.96 -6.62
N MET A 27 10.41 4.48 -7.08
CA MET A 27 9.36 5.35 -7.60
C MET A 27 8.88 6.35 -6.55
N PHE A 28 8.76 5.91 -5.29
CA PHE A 28 8.37 6.81 -4.19
C PHE A 28 9.45 7.86 -3.93
N THR A 29 10.70 7.45 -3.81
CA THR A 29 11.79 8.38 -3.51
C THR A 29 12.01 9.37 -4.65
N ASN A 30 11.84 8.93 -5.91
CA ASN A 30 11.94 9.81 -7.07
C ASN A 30 10.84 10.87 -7.11
N LYS A 31 9.72 10.63 -6.43
CA LYS A 31 8.63 11.60 -6.33
C LYS A 31 8.68 12.43 -5.05
N GLY A 32 9.78 12.35 -4.32
CA GLY A 32 9.99 13.18 -3.12
C GLY A 32 9.46 12.60 -1.82
N PHE A 33 9.02 11.35 -1.82
CA PHE A 33 8.61 10.69 -0.58
C PHE A 33 9.84 10.26 0.21
N LYS A 34 9.76 10.41 1.54
CA LYS A 34 10.74 9.81 2.45
C LYS A 34 10.17 8.52 2.99
N ILE A 35 10.96 7.46 2.96
CA ILE A 35 10.59 6.19 3.59
C ILE A 35 11.12 6.27 5.02
N ILE A 36 10.23 6.54 5.97
CA ILE A 36 10.59 6.74 7.38
C ILE A 36 10.84 5.41 8.08
N LYS A 37 10.00 4.43 7.77
CA LYS A 37 10.12 3.07 8.29
C LYS A 37 9.70 2.10 7.22
N ASP A 38 10.30 0.93 7.19
CA ASP A 38 9.85 -0.15 6.33
C ASP A 38 10.23 -1.49 6.95
N LYS A 39 9.47 -2.51 6.63
CA LYS A 39 9.81 -3.89 6.98
C LYS A 39 9.13 -4.85 6.01
N LYS A 40 9.79 -5.98 5.77
CA LYS A 40 9.27 -7.07 4.96
C LYS A 40 8.79 -8.15 5.90
N ILE A 41 7.51 -8.47 5.83
CA ILE A 41 6.87 -9.44 6.75
C ILE A 41 5.86 -10.28 5.98
N GLN A 42 5.49 -11.40 6.58
CA GLN A 42 4.33 -12.15 6.12
C GLN A 42 3.34 -12.20 7.28
N ILE A 43 2.11 -11.78 7.04
CA ILE A 43 1.08 -11.75 8.08
C ILE A 43 0.17 -12.96 7.98
N ALA A 44 -0.46 -13.31 9.10
CA ALA A 44 -1.48 -14.36 9.12
C ALA A 44 -2.79 -13.80 8.56
N LYS A 45 -3.66 -14.69 8.05
CA LYS A 45 -4.96 -14.27 7.54
C LYS A 45 -5.77 -13.51 8.58
N ALA A 46 -5.69 -13.92 9.85
CA ALA A 46 -6.36 -13.22 10.95
C ALA A 46 -5.92 -11.76 11.08
N GLU A 47 -4.64 -11.48 10.85
CA GLU A 47 -4.13 -10.11 10.87
C GLU A 47 -4.65 -9.30 9.68
N ALA A 48 -4.71 -9.93 8.50
CA ALA A 48 -5.27 -9.28 7.31
C ALA A 48 -6.75 -8.97 7.52
N GLU A 49 -7.49 -9.86 8.16
CA GLU A 49 -8.89 -9.66 8.50
C GLU A 49 -9.09 -8.45 9.42
N GLN A 50 -8.21 -8.28 10.40
CA GLN A 50 -8.24 -7.11 11.28
C GLN A 50 -7.91 -5.83 10.51
N PHE A 51 -6.92 -5.87 9.65
CA PHE A 51 -6.51 -4.72 8.86
C PHE A 51 -7.63 -4.24 7.93
N TYR A 52 -8.33 -5.18 7.29
CA TYR A 52 -9.40 -4.88 6.36
C TYR A 52 -10.80 -4.93 7.01
N LYS A 53 -10.88 -4.88 8.33
CA LYS A 53 -12.17 -5.02 9.04
C LYS A 53 -13.26 -4.08 8.54
N VAL A 54 -12.90 -2.87 8.11
CA VAL A 54 -13.86 -1.91 7.55
C VAL A 54 -14.56 -2.42 6.30
N HIS A 55 -13.99 -3.44 5.65
CA HIS A 55 -14.54 -4.05 4.44
C HIS A 55 -15.20 -5.42 4.69
N GLU A 56 -15.38 -5.83 5.97
CA GLU A 56 -15.83 -7.19 6.32
C GLU A 56 -17.18 -7.58 5.74
N THR A 57 -18.03 -6.61 5.41
CA THR A 57 -19.34 -6.88 4.82
C THR A 57 -19.31 -6.95 3.29
N LYS A 58 -18.16 -6.68 2.68
CA LYS A 58 -18.05 -6.65 1.22
C LYS A 58 -17.73 -8.02 0.64
N PRO A 59 -18.27 -8.37 -0.54
CA PRO A 59 -18.08 -9.70 -1.11
C PRO A 59 -16.62 -10.05 -1.41
N PHE A 60 -15.75 -9.07 -1.64
CA PHE A 60 -14.33 -9.31 -1.91
C PHE A 60 -13.48 -9.45 -0.66
N TYR A 61 -14.05 -9.31 0.54
CA TYR A 61 -13.29 -9.26 1.80
C TYR A 61 -12.40 -10.50 2.02
N ASN A 62 -12.97 -11.70 1.86
CA ASN A 62 -12.22 -12.94 2.07
C ASN A 62 -11.04 -13.07 1.09
N ASP A 63 -11.28 -12.76 -0.18
CA ASP A 63 -10.24 -12.83 -1.20
C ASP A 63 -9.13 -11.82 -0.94
N LEU A 64 -9.50 -10.60 -0.52
CA LEU A 64 -8.55 -9.55 -0.19
C LEU A 64 -7.65 -9.97 0.98
N CYS A 65 -8.23 -10.52 2.04
CA CYS A 65 -7.49 -10.98 3.21
C CYS A 65 -6.60 -12.18 2.88
N ALA A 66 -7.12 -13.14 2.13
CA ALA A 66 -6.36 -14.31 1.71
C ALA A 66 -5.16 -13.89 0.85
N PHE A 67 -5.37 -12.95 -0.07
CA PHE A 67 -4.30 -12.47 -0.94
C PHE A 67 -3.21 -11.75 -0.16
N LEU A 68 -3.58 -10.82 0.74
CA LEU A 68 -2.59 -10.06 1.50
C LEU A 68 -1.72 -10.97 2.38
N SER A 69 -2.28 -12.06 2.88
CA SER A 69 -1.56 -13.01 3.73
C SER A 69 -0.91 -14.16 2.97
N SER A 70 -1.02 -14.19 1.64
CA SER A 70 -0.54 -15.31 0.81
C SER A 70 0.98 -15.36 0.65
N GLY A 71 1.68 -14.28 0.93
CA GLY A 71 3.13 -14.21 0.79
C GLY A 71 3.69 -12.97 1.47
N PRO A 72 5.01 -12.76 1.39
CA PRO A 72 5.62 -11.59 2.00
C PRO A 72 5.10 -10.29 1.41
N ILE A 73 4.99 -9.29 2.27
CA ILE A 73 4.63 -7.91 1.91
C ILE A 73 5.69 -6.97 2.47
N VAL A 74 5.79 -5.78 1.90
CA VAL A 74 6.62 -4.71 2.46
C VAL A 74 5.69 -3.61 2.93
N VAL A 75 5.71 -3.33 4.24
CA VAL A 75 4.95 -2.23 4.81
C VAL A 75 5.87 -1.05 5.07
N MET A 76 5.41 0.15 4.72
CA MET A 76 6.22 1.36 4.77
C MET A 76 5.44 2.53 5.34
N VAL A 77 6.14 3.37 6.12
CA VAL A 77 5.64 4.69 6.47
C VAL A 77 6.30 5.68 5.54
N LEU A 78 5.50 6.37 4.74
CA LEU A 78 5.95 7.37 3.78
C LEU A 78 5.62 8.77 4.30
N GLU A 79 6.54 9.70 4.13
CA GLU A 79 6.34 11.08 4.57
C GLU A 79 6.58 12.05 3.43
N LYS A 80 5.68 12.99 3.27
CA LYS A 80 5.76 14.03 2.25
C LYS A 80 4.66 15.06 2.53
N GLU A 81 4.82 16.25 1.98
CA GLU A 81 3.71 17.20 1.97
C GLU A 81 2.55 16.60 1.17
N ASN A 82 1.36 16.57 1.78
CA ASN A 82 0.17 15.95 1.21
C ASN A 82 0.39 14.47 0.83
N ALA A 83 1.03 13.70 1.72
CA ALA A 83 1.45 12.33 1.43
C ALA A 83 0.31 11.40 1.05
N VAL A 84 -0.85 11.51 1.70
CA VAL A 84 -1.99 10.62 1.41
C VAL A 84 -2.44 10.81 -0.05
N LEU A 85 -2.70 12.04 -0.46
CA LEU A 85 -3.14 12.32 -1.83
C LEU A 85 -2.04 12.00 -2.84
N GLY A 86 -0.80 12.41 -2.55
CA GLY A 86 0.34 12.16 -3.42
C GLY A 86 0.58 10.67 -3.64
N ASN A 87 0.44 9.86 -2.59
CA ASN A 87 0.58 8.42 -2.70
C ASN A 87 -0.52 7.83 -3.60
N ARG A 88 -1.76 8.27 -3.41
CA ARG A 88 -2.87 7.79 -4.23
C ARG A 88 -2.68 8.14 -5.71
N GLU A 89 -2.18 9.32 -5.99
CA GLU A 89 -1.87 9.73 -7.37
C GLU A 89 -0.77 8.87 -7.97
N LEU A 90 0.28 8.58 -7.21
CA LEU A 90 1.39 7.75 -7.70
C LEU A 90 0.99 6.29 -7.87
N MET A 91 0.13 5.78 -6.97
CA MET A 91 -0.40 4.41 -7.11
C MET A 91 -1.24 4.24 -8.37
N GLY A 92 -2.05 5.24 -8.69
CA GLY A 92 -2.98 5.19 -9.81
C GLY A 92 -4.32 4.55 -9.45
N ALA A 93 -5.19 4.42 -10.44
CA ALA A 93 -6.51 3.82 -10.24
C ALA A 93 -6.41 2.39 -9.72
N THR A 94 -7.38 1.98 -8.90
CA THR A 94 -7.42 0.64 -8.31
C THR A 94 -7.33 -0.45 -9.36
N LYS A 95 -8.00 -0.26 -10.49
CA LYS A 95 -7.94 -1.17 -11.63
C LYS A 95 -6.76 -0.76 -12.51
N PRO A 96 -5.73 -1.60 -12.67
CA PRO A 96 -4.52 -1.19 -13.40
C PRO A 96 -4.75 -0.70 -14.82
N GLU A 97 -5.71 -1.27 -15.54
CA GLU A 97 -6.01 -0.83 -16.92
C GLU A 97 -6.56 0.59 -16.98
N ASP A 98 -7.16 1.07 -15.88
CA ASP A 98 -7.69 2.44 -15.78
C ASP A 98 -6.66 3.43 -15.24
N ALA A 99 -5.50 2.94 -14.78
CA ALA A 99 -4.47 3.78 -14.18
C ALA A 99 -3.72 4.57 -15.26
N ALA A 100 -3.33 5.80 -14.93
CA ALA A 100 -2.59 6.66 -15.84
C ALA A 100 -1.15 6.18 -16.03
N GLU A 101 -0.56 6.52 -17.16
CA GLU A 101 0.84 6.24 -17.41
C GLU A 101 1.73 6.87 -16.32
N GLY A 102 2.79 6.17 -15.93
CA GLY A 102 3.71 6.62 -14.90
C GLY A 102 3.28 6.25 -13.48
N THR A 103 2.12 5.64 -13.30
CA THR A 103 1.68 5.16 -11.99
C THR A 103 2.19 3.75 -11.72
N ILE A 104 2.26 3.40 -10.43
CA ILE A 104 2.73 2.07 -10.02
C ILE A 104 1.81 0.97 -10.57
N ARG A 105 0.51 1.16 -10.44
CA ARG A 105 -0.47 0.16 -10.89
C ARG A 105 -0.48 0.00 -12.40
N LYS A 106 -0.30 1.06 -13.15
CA LYS A 106 -0.20 0.97 -14.61
C LYS A 106 1.02 0.16 -15.02
N LYS A 107 2.13 0.37 -14.33
CA LYS A 107 3.40 -0.27 -14.68
C LYS A 107 3.47 -1.72 -14.22
N TYR A 108 2.98 -2.01 -13.02
CA TYR A 108 3.19 -3.31 -12.38
C TYR A 108 1.92 -4.07 -12.03
N GLY A 109 0.77 -3.42 -11.99
CA GLY A 109 -0.49 -4.07 -11.62
C GLY A 109 -0.92 -5.10 -12.66
N ILE A 110 -1.47 -6.21 -12.19
CA ILE A 110 -1.94 -7.31 -13.04
C ILE A 110 -3.46 -7.25 -13.18
N SER A 111 -4.16 -7.04 -12.07
CA SER A 111 -5.62 -7.02 -12.03
C SER A 111 -6.07 -6.15 -10.86
N ILE A 112 -7.38 -5.98 -10.69
CA ILE A 112 -7.92 -5.19 -9.58
C ILE A 112 -7.52 -5.78 -8.22
N ASP A 113 -7.37 -7.10 -8.12
CA ASP A 113 -6.94 -7.75 -6.89
C ASP A 113 -5.42 -7.75 -6.75
N LYS A 114 -4.70 -7.96 -7.85
CA LYS A 114 -3.23 -8.00 -7.89
C LYS A 114 -2.69 -6.70 -8.44
N ASN A 115 -2.95 -5.61 -7.72
CA ASN A 115 -2.61 -4.26 -8.17
C ASN A 115 -1.36 -3.67 -7.53
N SER A 116 -0.52 -4.52 -6.97
CA SER A 116 0.85 -4.24 -6.50
C SER A 116 0.98 -3.48 -5.20
N VAL A 117 0.15 -2.48 -4.93
CA VAL A 117 0.32 -1.60 -3.77
C VAL A 117 -1.00 -1.23 -3.12
N HIS A 118 -0.91 -0.89 -1.83
CA HIS A 118 -2.00 -0.32 -1.03
C HIS A 118 -1.50 0.98 -0.41
N GLY A 119 -2.39 1.94 -0.26
CA GLY A 119 -2.12 3.18 0.45
C GLY A 119 -3.32 3.62 1.25
N SER A 120 -3.08 4.34 2.35
CA SER A 120 -4.16 4.87 3.18
C SER A 120 -4.99 5.88 2.40
N ASP A 121 -6.29 5.93 2.68
CA ASP A 121 -7.22 6.81 1.97
C ASP A 121 -7.48 8.15 2.67
N SER A 122 -7.00 8.29 3.90
CA SER A 122 -7.13 9.54 4.65
C SER A 122 -6.04 9.64 5.71
N VAL A 123 -5.85 10.83 6.27
CA VAL A 123 -4.88 11.02 7.35
C VAL A 123 -5.28 10.23 8.58
N GLU A 124 -6.57 10.18 8.89
CA GLU A 124 -7.10 9.42 10.03
C GLU A 124 -6.81 7.92 9.88
N ASN A 125 -7.12 7.38 8.70
CA ASN A 125 -6.86 5.96 8.43
C ASN A 125 -5.37 5.67 8.36
N ALA A 126 -4.56 6.60 7.89
CA ALA A 126 -3.11 6.43 7.88
C ALA A 126 -2.57 6.20 9.28
N LYS A 127 -3.03 6.97 10.27
CA LYS A 127 -2.59 6.79 11.66
C LYS A 127 -2.96 5.42 12.19
N ILE A 128 -4.18 4.96 11.92
CA ILE A 128 -4.66 3.64 12.36
C ILE A 128 -3.81 2.55 11.72
N GLU A 129 -3.57 2.65 10.42
CA GLU A 129 -2.83 1.63 9.67
C GLU A 129 -1.36 1.60 10.04
N ILE A 130 -0.75 2.75 10.25
CA ILE A 130 0.64 2.84 10.72
C ILE A 130 0.77 2.20 12.09
N ASP A 131 -0.13 2.52 13.02
CA ASP A 131 -0.10 1.93 14.35
C ASP A 131 -0.30 0.42 14.31
N PHE A 132 -1.11 -0.07 13.37
CA PHE A 132 -1.35 -1.51 13.23
C PHE A 132 -0.05 -2.26 12.94
N PHE A 133 0.78 -1.75 12.02
CA PHE A 133 2.00 -2.44 11.61
C PHE A 133 3.25 -2.03 12.40
N PHE A 134 3.29 -0.82 12.92
CA PHE A 134 4.49 -0.26 13.56
C PHE A 134 4.25 0.15 15.02
N LYS A 135 3.31 -0.47 15.66
CA LYS A 135 3.02 -0.22 17.07
C LYS A 135 4.22 -0.65 17.93
N ASN A 136 4.59 0.23 18.84
CA ASN A 136 5.65 -0.04 19.80
C ASN A 136 5.15 -0.93 20.94
#